data_ab8b0f9613ffc462abd0bf509a3b09e0
#
_entry.id   ab8b0f9613ffc462abd0bf509a3b09e0
#
_cell.length_a   1.000
_cell.length_b   1.000
_cell.length_c   1.000
_cell.angle_alpha   90.00
_cell.angle_beta   90.00
_cell.angle_gamma   90.00
#
_symmetry.space_group_name_H-M   'P 1'
#
loop_
_entity.id
_entity.type
_entity.pdbx_description
1 polymer ?
#
loop_
_entity_poly.entity_id
_entity_poly.type
_entity_poly.pdbx_seq_one_letter_code
_entity_poly.pdbx_strand_id
1 'polypeptide(L)'
;MSPSHPTRRRFVTQLAALVPVTLLRRGHMPGPAATQDAGISRTAEAIHQELTFTAPPQRVYEALLDQQQFARVTGGQATTIDRAEGGAFSLFGARIKGRNVALEPNARIVQAWRSEGWDKGVYSIVRFELHPAGTGTHLAFDHTGFPVGQADHLAAGWKSNYWDPLTRFLAGT
;
A
#
# COMPACT_ATOMS: atom_id res chain seq x y z
N MET A 1 7.43 63.20 40.58
CA MET A 1 7.70 64.59 40.19
C MET A 1 7.81 64.61 38.66
N SER A 2 6.85 65.32 38.12
CA SER A 2 6.66 65.67 36.70
C SER A 2 7.73 66.58 36.14
N PRO A 3 7.55 67.11 34.96
CA PRO A 3 7.36 66.61 33.60
C PRO A 3 8.32 67.29 32.61
N SER A 4 8.33 66.97 31.34
CA SER A 4 8.47 68.07 30.35
C SER A 4 8.20 67.59 28.93
N HIS A 5 7.38 68.28 28.30
CA HIS A 5 6.76 68.33 27.02
C HIS A 5 7.70 68.75 25.83
N PRO A 6 7.17 68.97 24.65
CA PRO A 6 7.55 68.35 23.37
C PRO A 6 8.18 69.39 22.43
N THR A 7 8.77 68.91 21.36
CA THR A 7 9.18 69.80 20.26
C THR A 7 8.63 69.38 18.94
N ARG A 8 7.63 70.05 18.46
CA ARG A 8 7.16 70.08 17.10
C ARG A 8 8.24 70.61 16.18
N ARG A 9 8.52 69.89 15.09
CA ARG A 9 9.13 70.56 13.92
C ARG A 9 8.34 70.23 12.66
N ARG A 10 8.17 71.31 11.94
CA ARG A 10 7.24 71.58 10.86
C ARG A 10 7.64 70.91 9.53
N PHE A 11 6.60 70.68 8.78
CA PHE A 11 6.55 70.28 7.37
C PHE A 11 7.42 71.13 6.44
N VAL A 12 8.07 70.45 5.50
CA VAL A 12 8.43 71.07 4.22
C VAL A 12 7.88 70.08 3.12
N THR A 13 6.90 70.58 2.43
CA THR A 13 6.27 69.94 1.27
C THR A 13 7.16 70.21 0.06
N GLN A 14 7.74 69.18 -0.51
CA GLN A 14 8.27 69.26 -1.85
C GLN A 14 7.40 68.38 -2.77
N LEU A 15 6.72 69.05 -3.68
CA LEU A 15 6.06 68.44 -4.84
C LEU A 15 7.14 68.00 -5.82
N ALA A 16 7.31 66.73 -6.01
CA ALA A 16 8.05 66.21 -7.14
C ALA A 16 7.05 65.54 -8.09
N ALA A 17 7.01 66.03 -9.30
CA ALA A 17 6.17 65.55 -10.38
C ALA A 17 6.57 64.11 -10.76
N LEU A 18 5.65 63.18 -10.60
CA LEU A 18 5.78 61.79 -11.07
C LEU A 18 5.35 61.70 -12.53
N VAL A 19 6.29 61.43 -13.40
CA VAL A 19 6.04 60.95 -14.76
C VAL A 19 5.62 59.47 -14.69
N PRO A 20 4.48 59.07 -15.26
CA PRO A 20 4.10 57.65 -15.26
C PRO A 20 4.93 56.89 -16.30
N VAL A 21 5.89 56.13 -15.86
CA VAL A 21 6.50 55.08 -16.68
C VAL A 21 5.52 53.92 -16.77
N THR A 22 4.84 53.83 -17.92
CA THR A 22 3.98 52.69 -18.25
C THR A 22 4.86 51.48 -18.50
N LEU A 23 5.10 50.68 -17.46
CA LEU A 23 5.68 49.31 -17.66
C LEU A 23 4.64 48.44 -18.32
N LEU A 24 4.82 48.16 -19.61
CA LEU A 24 4.11 47.04 -20.27
C LEU A 24 4.48 45.73 -19.53
N ARG A 25 3.65 45.31 -18.62
CA ARG A 25 3.68 43.94 -18.13
C ARG A 25 3.29 43.06 -19.32
N ARG A 26 4.31 42.40 -19.93
CA ARG A 26 4.10 41.22 -20.75
C ARG A 26 3.34 40.23 -19.90
N GLY A 27 2.04 40.08 -20.16
CA GLY A 27 1.22 39.03 -19.59
C GLY A 27 1.87 37.70 -19.89
N HIS A 28 2.42 37.08 -18.88
CA HIS A 28 2.77 35.67 -18.92
C HIS A 28 1.42 34.91 -18.92
N MET A 29 0.95 34.55 -20.10
CA MET A 29 -0.16 33.61 -20.21
C MET A 29 0.32 32.31 -19.58
N PRO A 30 -0.35 31.78 -18.55
CA PRO A 30 -0.09 30.42 -18.12
C PRO A 30 -0.43 29.55 -19.33
N GLY A 31 0.57 28.86 -19.89
CA GLY A 31 0.36 27.79 -20.82
C GLY A 31 -0.62 26.78 -20.21
N PRO A 32 -1.36 26.02 -21.04
CA PRO A 32 -2.27 25.02 -20.54
C PRO A 32 -1.48 24.17 -19.56
N ALA A 33 -1.92 24.15 -18.28
CA ALA A 33 -1.43 23.22 -17.29
C ALA A 33 -1.57 21.85 -17.94
N ALA A 34 -0.45 21.22 -18.28
CA ALA A 34 -0.46 19.82 -18.65
C ALA A 34 -1.14 19.13 -17.48
N THR A 35 -2.37 18.73 -17.69
CA THR A 35 -3.06 17.80 -16.81
C THR A 35 -2.12 16.61 -16.80
N GLN A 36 -1.29 16.50 -15.75
CA GLN A 36 -0.63 15.25 -15.47
C GLN A 36 -1.80 14.31 -15.23
N ASP A 37 -2.11 13.57 -16.29
CA ASP A 37 -2.88 12.35 -16.18
C ASP A 37 -2.13 11.57 -15.09
N ALA A 38 -2.67 11.60 -13.87
CA ALA A 38 -2.17 10.80 -12.75
C ALA A 38 -2.51 9.36 -13.14
N GLY A 39 -1.73 8.87 -14.13
CA GLY A 39 -2.02 7.74 -14.92
C GLY A 39 -2.11 6.53 -14.04
N ILE A 40 -3.32 6.04 -13.87
CA ILE A 40 -3.52 4.61 -13.68
C ILE A 40 -2.69 3.96 -14.78
N SER A 41 -1.60 3.29 -14.40
CA SER A 41 -0.74 2.59 -15.34
C SER A 41 -1.60 1.61 -16.15
N ARG A 42 -1.78 1.85 -17.42
CA ARG A 42 -2.53 0.95 -18.32
C ARG A 42 -1.77 -0.34 -18.61
N THR A 43 -0.55 -0.44 -18.14
CA THR A 43 0.33 -1.61 -18.26
C THR A 43 0.58 -2.30 -16.91
N ALA A 44 0.03 -1.79 -15.82
CA ALA A 44 0.12 -2.46 -14.52
C ALA A 44 -0.75 -3.71 -14.54
N GLU A 45 -0.12 -4.84 -14.36
CA GLU A 45 -0.80 -6.11 -14.14
C GLU A 45 -1.26 -6.19 -12.68
N ALA A 46 -2.46 -6.72 -12.50
CA ALA A 46 -3.02 -7.00 -11.19
C ALA A 46 -3.71 -8.36 -11.21
N ILE A 47 -3.67 -9.04 -10.08
CA ILE A 47 -4.43 -10.27 -9.85
C ILE A 47 -5.51 -9.92 -8.83
N HIS A 48 -6.75 -10.25 -9.16
CA HIS A 48 -7.87 -10.24 -8.24
C HIS A 48 -8.49 -11.64 -8.20
N GLN A 49 -8.69 -12.18 -7.00
CA GLN A 49 -9.29 -13.50 -6.80
C GLN A 49 -10.25 -13.46 -5.60
N GLU A 50 -11.38 -14.11 -5.76
CA GLU A 50 -12.37 -14.25 -4.68
C GLU A 50 -12.54 -15.72 -4.32
N LEU A 51 -12.57 -16.01 -3.03
CA LEU A 51 -12.67 -17.37 -2.50
C LEU A 51 -13.66 -17.42 -1.32
N THR A 52 -14.24 -18.59 -1.11
CA THR A 52 -15.08 -18.85 0.05
C THR A 52 -14.51 -20.03 0.83
N PHE A 53 -14.35 -19.84 2.13
CA PHE A 53 -13.95 -20.87 3.08
C PHE A 53 -15.11 -21.19 4.04
N THR A 54 -15.19 -22.43 4.47
CA THR A 54 -16.18 -22.85 5.48
C THR A 54 -15.82 -22.43 6.90
N ALA A 55 -14.56 -22.02 7.11
CA ALA A 55 -14.04 -21.56 8.40
C ALA A 55 -14.28 -20.06 8.60
N PRO A 56 -14.51 -19.57 9.84
CA PRO A 56 -14.70 -18.16 10.12
C PRO A 56 -13.44 -17.33 9.89
N PRO A 57 -13.56 -15.98 9.71
CA PRO A 57 -12.42 -15.09 9.39
C PRO A 57 -11.23 -15.22 10.32
N GLN A 58 -11.47 -15.43 11.61
CA GLN A 58 -10.40 -15.65 12.57
C GLN A 58 -9.51 -16.84 12.20
N ARG A 59 -10.10 -17.95 11.80
CA ARG A 59 -9.36 -19.17 11.45
C ARG A 59 -8.54 -18.98 10.17
N VAL A 60 -9.07 -18.27 9.19
CA VAL A 60 -8.37 -17.91 7.94
C VAL A 60 -7.20 -16.97 8.24
N TYR A 61 -7.45 -15.94 9.04
CA TYR A 61 -6.44 -14.97 9.47
C TYR A 61 -5.27 -15.65 10.21
N GLU A 62 -5.57 -16.51 11.17
CA GLU A 62 -4.57 -17.26 11.92
C GLU A 62 -3.77 -18.20 11.01
N ALA A 63 -4.42 -18.91 10.10
CA ALA A 63 -3.75 -19.81 9.18
C ALA A 63 -2.77 -19.10 8.22
N LEU A 64 -3.02 -17.83 7.91
CA LEU A 64 -2.15 -17.01 7.06
C LEU A 64 -0.99 -16.36 7.81
N LEU A 65 -1.12 -16.07 9.12
CA LEU A 65 -0.14 -15.31 9.89
C LEU A 65 0.59 -16.11 10.97
N ASP A 66 0.01 -17.21 11.44
CA ASP A 66 0.69 -18.05 12.41
C ASP A 66 1.70 -18.97 11.73
N GLN A 67 2.95 -18.86 12.11
CA GLN A 67 4.07 -19.62 11.52
C GLN A 67 3.83 -21.13 11.52
N GLN A 68 3.31 -21.69 12.59
CA GLN A 68 3.10 -23.13 12.72
C GLN A 68 1.90 -23.58 11.88
N GLN A 69 0.83 -22.80 11.86
CA GLN A 69 -0.34 -23.11 11.04
C GLN A 69 0.00 -22.98 9.55
N PHE A 70 0.68 -21.91 9.14
CA PHE A 70 1.09 -21.73 7.75
C PHE A 70 2.04 -22.85 7.30
N ALA A 71 3.00 -23.26 8.12
CA ALA A 71 3.85 -24.39 7.82
C ALA A 71 3.03 -25.69 7.60
N ARG A 72 1.99 -25.93 8.42
CA ARG A 72 1.08 -27.10 8.21
C ARG A 72 0.26 -26.96 6.93
N VAL A 73 -0.26 -25.77 6.64
CA VAL A 73 -0.97 -25.48 5.38
C VAL A 73 -0.10 -25.83 4.18
N THR A 74 1.18 -25.50 4.21
CA THR A 74 2.12 -25.65 3.09
C THR A 74 2.88 -26.98 3.10
N GLY A 75 2.45 -27.95 3.90
CA GLY A 75 3.07 -29.29 3.93
C GLY A 75 4.42 -29.33 4.64
N GLY A 76 4.64 -28.50 5.65
CA GLY A 76 5.85 -28.49 6.48
C GLY A 76 7.02 -27.71 5.89
N GLN A 77 6.78 -26.87 4.88
CA GLN A 77 7.85 -26.05 4.31
C GLN A 77 8.38 -25.02 5.32
N ALA A 78 9.70 -24.78 5.28
CA ALA A 78 10.35 -23.83 6.20
C ALA A 78 9.71 -22.45 6.08
N THR A 79 9.23 -21.95 7.23
CA THR A 79 8.44 -20.73 7.33
C THR A 79 8.86 -19.97 8.58
N THR A 80 9.03 -18.66 8.46
CA THR A 80 9.15 -17.74 9.59
C THR A 80 8.20 -16.57 9.37
N ILE A 81 7.44 -16.17 10.39
CA ILE A 81 6.49 -15.05 10.32
C ILE A 81 6.56 -14.29 11.65
N ASP A 82 6.96 -13.03 11.57
CA ASP A 82 6.74 -12.08 12.66
C ASP A 82 5.35 -11.45 12.45
N ARG A 83 4.43 -11.67 13.40
CA ARG A 83 3.01 -11.28 13.32
C ARG A 83 2.75 -9.79 13.60
N ALA A 84 3.78 -8.97 13.79
CA ALA A 84 3.64 -7.54 13.99
C ALA A 84 3.54 -6.79 12.66
N GLU A 85 2.95 -5.58 12.68
CA GLU A 85 3.13 -4.61 11.59
C GLU A 85 4.62 -4.25 11.48
N GLY A 86 5.14 -4.19 10.25
CA GLY A 86 6.58 -4.09 9.98
C GLY A 86 7.35 -5.41 10.14
N GLY A 87 6.74 -6.43 10.75
CA GLY A 87 7.34 -7.75 10.95
C GLY A 87 7.68 -8.46 9.65
N ALA A 88 8.85 -9.08 9.61
CA ALA A 88 9.32 -9.80 8.44
C ALA A 88 8.73 -11.21 8.33
N PHE A 89 8.58 -11.69 7.12
CA PHE A 89 8.27 -13.10 6.87
C PHE A 89 9.17 -13.71 5.80
N SER A 90 9.33 -15.03 5.88
CA SER A 90 10.01 -15.87 4.91
C SER A 90 9.24 -17.18 4.77
N LEU A 91 8.76 -17.49 3.58
CA LEU A 91 7.86 -18.61 3.31
C LEU A 91 8.47 -19.54 2.26
N PHE A 92 8.02 -20.81 2.26
CA PHE A 92 8.41 -21.82 1.28
C PHE A 92 9.93 -21.99 1.14
N GLY A 93 10.66 -22.06 2.27
CA GLY A 93 12.11 -22.18 2.24
C GLY A 93 12.83 -20.95 1.69
N ALA A 94 12.31 -19.77 2.02
CA ALA A 94 12.81 -18.46 1.61
C ALA A 94 12.58 -18.08 0.12
N ARG A 95 11.78 -18.85 -0.62
CA ARG A 95 11.38 -18.49 -2.00
C ARG A 95 10.50 -17.24 -2.03
N ILE A 96 9.76 -16.98 -0.97
CA ILE A 96 8.95 -15.78 -0.78
C ILE A 96 9.42 -15.08 0.49
N LYS A 97 9.63 -13.76 0.40
CA LYS A 97 10.01 -12.90 1.52
C LYS A 97 9.20 -11.62 1.52
N GLY A 98 9.03 -11.04 2.69
CA GLY A 98 8.31 -9.76 2.78
C GLY A 98 8.19 -9.20 4.19
N ARG A 99 7.27 -8.25 4.33
CA ARG A 99 6.89 -7.63 5.59
C ARG A 99 5.39 -7.43 5.66
N ASN A 100 4.83 -7.57 6.83
CA ASN A 100 3.47 -7.13 7.11
C ASN A 100 3.44 -5.59 7.09
N VAL A 101 2.59 -5.00 6.27
CA VAL A 101 2.45 -3.55 6.13
C VAL A 101 1.33 -3.03 7.04
N ALA A 102 0.20 -3.72 7.04
CA ALA A 102 -0.93 -3.41 7.90
C ALA A 102 -1.66 -4.70 8.28
N LEU A 103 -2.11 -4.78 9.52
CA LEU A 103 -2.81 -5.92 10.08
C LEU A 103 -4.06 -5.46 10.82
N GLU A 104 -5.23 -5.81 10.30
CA GLU A 104 -6.51 -5.66 11.02
C GLU A 104 -6.96 -7.05 11.46
N PRO A 105 -6.99 -7.34 12.76
CA PRO A 105 -7.29 -8.68 13.27
C PRO A 105 -8.59 -9.25 12.68
N ASN A 106 -8.48 -10.43 12.07
CA ASN A 106 -9.59 -11.17 11.47
C ASN A 106 -10.29 -10.49 10.28
N ALA A 107 -9.80 -9.33 9.82
CA ALA A 107 -10.43 -8.56 8.75
C ALA A 107 -9.50 -8.30 7.56
N ARG A 108 -8.24 -7.90 7.80
CA ARG A 108 -7.37 -7.53 6.70
C ARG A 108 -5.89 -7.83 6.99
N ILE A 109 -5.18 -8.29 5.95
CA ILE A 109 -3.72 -8.44 5.94
C ILE A 109 -3.19 -7.73 4.69
N VAL A 110 -2.25 -6.81 4.86
CA VAL A 110 -1.52 -6.18 3.75
C VAL A 110 -0.04 -6.48 3.90
N GLN A 111 0.58 -6.96 2.82
CA GLN A 111 1.99 -7.35 2.85
C GLN A 111 2.76 -6.74 1.67
N ALA A 112 3.97 -6.25 1.93
CA ALA A 112 4.99 -6.10 0.91
C ALA A 112 5.61 -7.47 0.66
N TRP A 113 5.49 -7.98 -0.58
CA TRP A 113 5.76 -9.36 -0.94
C TRP A 113 6.78 -9.44 -2.08
N ARG A 114 7.65 -10.41 -2.08
CA ARG A 114 8.69 -10.58 -3.07
C ARG A 114 8.99 -12.04 -3.34
N SER A 115 9.05 -12.42 -4.62
CA SER A 115 9.57 -13.72 -5.05
C SER A 115 11.10 -13.71 -5.14
N GLU A 116 11.72 -14.85 -4.88
CA GLU A 116 13.18 -15.05 -4.93
C GLU A 116 13.78 -14.65 -6.29
N GLY A 117 13.10 -14.96 -7.39
CA GLY A 117 13.58 -14.67 -8.75
C GLY A 117 13.49 -13.21 -9.19
N TRP A 118 12.98 -12.30 -8.35
CA TRP A 118 12.86 -10.88 -8.69
C TRP A 118 14.13 -10.09 -8.37
N ASP A 119 14.35 -9.01 -9.09
CA ASP A 119 15.49 -8.11 -8.86
C ASP A 119 15.49 -7.59 -7.43
N LYS A 120 16.69 -7.33 -6.90
CA LYS A 120 16.87 -6.84 -5.53
C LYS A 120 16.13 -5.51 -5.34
N GLY A 121 15.29 -5.44 -4.30
CA GLY A 121 14.50 -4.25 -3.96
C GLY A 121 13.14 -4.17 -4.67
N VAL A 122 12.82 -5.09 -5.59
CA VAL A 122 11.49 -5.17 -6.19
C VAL A 122 10.54 -5.89 -5.23
N TYR A 123 9.45 -5.21 -4.89
CA TYR A 123 8.35 -5.73 -4.06
C TYR A 123 7.02 -5.42 -4.72
N SER A 124 6.06 -6.27 -4.48
CA SER A 124 4.65 -6.07 -4.80
C SER A 124 3.83 -5.90 -3.53
N ILE A 125 2.57 -5.52 -3.68
CA ILE A 125 1.62 -5.45 -2.57
C ILE A 125 0.60 -6.56 -2.73
N VAL A 126 0.41 -7.30 -1.66
CA VAL A 126 -0.60 -8.34 -1.50
C VAL A 126 -1.58 -7.92 -0.43
N ARG A 127 -2.87 -8.03 -0.71
CA ARG A 127 -3.95 -7.70 0.21
C ARG A 127 -4.94 -8.86 0.32
N PHE A 128 -5.24 -9.24 1.54
CA PHE A 128 -6.28 -10.19 1.88
C PHE A 128 -7.36 -9.44 2.66
N GLU A 129 -8.58 -9.45 2.21
CA GLU A 129 -9.75 -8.92 2.93
C GLU A 129 -10.68 -10.07 3.28
N LEU A 130 -10.96 -10.21 4.57
CA LEU A 130 -11.74 -11.32 5.13
C LEU A 130 -13.10 -10.81 5.58
N HIS A 131 -14.13 -11.23 4.89
CA HIS A 131 -15.50 -10.84 5.21
C HIS A 131 -16.28 -12.04 5.75
N PRO A 132 -16.99 -11.92 6.88
CA PRO A 132 -17.88 -12.97 7.35
C PRO A 132 -18.94 -13.32 6.29
N ALA A 133 -19.13 -14.62 6.02
CA ALA A 133 -20.13 -15.13 5.09
C ALA A 133 -20.85 -16.34 5.71
N GLY A 134 -21.95 -16.07 6.38
CA GLY A 134 -22.63 -17.09 7.21
C GLY A 134 -21.71 -17.58 8.33
N THR A 135 -21.41 -18.87 8.36
CA THR A 135 -20.44 -19.49 9.30
C THR A 135 -19.02 -19.46 8.77
N GLY A 136 -18.80 -19.06 7.52
CA GLY A 136 -17.53 -19.07 6.83
C GLY A 136 -16.98 -17.69 6.54
N THR A 137 -16.08 -17.64 5.57
CA THR A 137 -15.36 -16.43 5.15
C THR A 137 -15.41 -16.29 3.64
N HIS A 138 -15.78 -15.10 3.17
CA HIS A 138 -15.48 -14.64 1.83
C HIS A 138 -14.16 -13.87 1.88
N LEU A 139 -13.17 -14.32 1.12
CA LEU A 139 -11.86 -13.69 0.97
C LEU A 139 -11.82 -12.96 -0.37
N ALA A 140 -11.59 -11.64 -0.36
CA ALA A 140 -11.17 -10.87 -1.51
C ALA A 140 -9.64 -10.70 -1.46
N PHE A 141 -8.98 -11.10 -2.54
CA PHE A 141 -7.53 -11.10 -2.65
C PHE A 141 -7.07 -10.25 -3.82
N ASP A 142 -6.14 -9.33 -3.56
CA ASP A 142 -5.48 -8.52 -4.58
C ASP A 142 -3.96 -8.67 -4.50
N HIS A 143 -3.32 -8.79 -5.66
CA HIS A 143 -1.86 -8.73 -5.80
C HIS A 143 -1.50 -7.75 -6.90
N THR A 144 -0.76 -6.70 -6.57
CA THR A 144 -0.45 -5.59 -7.46
C THR A 144 1.03 -5.20 -7.40
N GLY A 145 1.55 -4.58 -8.47
CA GLY A 145 2.91 -4.04 -8.49
C GLY A 145 4.00 -5.10 -8.67
N PHE A 146 3.68 -6.29 -9.11
CA PHE A 146 4.66 -7.32 -9.49
C PHE A 146 5.23 -7.04 -10.90
N PRO A 147 6.39 -7.64 -11.28
CA PRO A 147 6.98 -7.48 -12.60
C PRO A 147 6.03 -7.89 -13.73
N VAL A 148 6.04 -7.12 -14.81
CA VAL A 148 5.21 -7.36 -16.02
C VAL A 148 5.44 -8.77 -16.58
N GLY A 149 4.38 -9.41 -17.05
CA GLY A 149 4.41 -10.78 -17.61
C GLY A 149 4.39 -11.88 -16.56
N GLN A 150 4.18 -11.54 -15.27
CA GLN A 150 4.15 -12.53 -14.19
C GLN A 150 2.72 -12.92 -13.74
N ALA A 151 1.68 -12.26 -14.27
CA ALA A 151 0.31 -12.41 -13.77
C ALA A 151 -0.17 -13.87 -13.76
N ASP A 152 -0.08 -14.58 -14.88
CA ASP A 152 -0.56 -15.95 -15.00
C ASP A 152 0.23 -16.92 -14.09
N HIS A 153 1.55 -16.76 -14.05
CA HIS A 153 2.40 -17.57 -13.18
C HIS A 153 2.07 -17.39 -11.71
N LEU A 154 1.92 -16.13 -11.28
CA LEU A 154 1.58 -15.80 -9.90
C LEU A 154 0.17 -16.23 -9.54
N ALA A 155 -0.81 -16.04 -10.43
CA ALA A 155 -2.19 -16.46 -10.20
C ALA A 155 -2.28 -17.99 -10.02
N ALA A 156 -1.59 -18.76 -10.86
CA ALA A 156 -1.48 -20.22 -10.71
C ALA A 156 -0.75 -20.61 -9.41
N GLY A 157 0.31 -19.85 -9.05
CA GLY A 157 1.06 -20.04 -7.81
C GLY A 157 0.21 -19.80 -6.57
N TRP A 158 -0.61 -18.74 -6.56
CA TRP A 158 -1.57 -18.48 -5.49
C TRP A 158 -2.56 -19.63 -5.32
N LYS A 159 -3.11 -20.11 -6.43
CA LYS A 159 -4.04 -21.27 -6.38
C LYS A 159 -3.37 -22.49 -5.77
N SER A 160 -2.24 -22.92 -6.34
CA SER A 160 -1.63 -24.20 -5.99
C SER A 160 -0.93 -24.21 -4.62
N ASN A 161 -0.31 -23.10 -4.22
CA ASN A 161 0.50 -23.04 -3.00
C ASN A 161 -0.23 -22.43 -1.80
N TYR A 162 -1.31 -21.66 -2.03
CA TYR A 162 -2.08 -21.04 -0.95
C TYR A 162 -3.52 -21.55 -0.90
N TRP A 163 -4.31 -21.37 -1.96
CA TRP A 163 -5.75 -21.60 -1.87
C TRP A 163 -6.13 -23.06 -1.72
N ASP A 164 -5.59 -23.94 -2.56
CA ASP A 164 -5.90 -25.36 -2.49
C ASP A 164 -5.42 -25.99 -1.17
N PRO A 165 -4.20 -25.71 -0.66
CA PRO A 165 -3.77 -26.17 0.66
C PRO A 165 -4.58 -25.57 1.82
N LEU A 166 -4.86 -24.27 1.78
CA LEU A 166 -5.61 -23.58 2.82
C LEU A 166 -7.04 -24.11 2.94
N THR A 167 -7.70 -24.34 1.80
CA THR A 167 -9.04 -24.94 1.76
C THR A 167 -9.07 -26.30 2.45
N ARG A 168 -8.08 -27.16 2.13
CA ARG A 168 -7.97 -28.50 2.76
C ARG A 168 -7.69 -28.41 4.27
N PHE A 169 -6.80 -27.52 4.66
CA PHE A 169 -6.44 -27.31 6.07
C PHE A 169 -7.64 -26.82 6.90
N LEU A 170 -8.41 -25.87 6.37
CA LEU A 170 -9.56 -25.30 7.07
C LEU A 170 -10.78 -26.23 7.11
N ALA A 171 -10.94 -27.12 6.13
CA ALA A 171 -12.01 -28.10 6.12
C ALA A 171 -11.79 -29.27 7.10
N GLY A 172 -10.58 -29.53 7.52
CA GLY A 172 -10.20 -30.65 8.41
C GLY A 172 -10.14 -30.29 9.89
N THR A 173 -10.65 -29.10 10.29
CA THR A 173 -10.60 -28.59 11.69
C THR A 173 -11.95 -28.32 12.28
#